data_90b5d7b447c794cf2d6169fea73e40c2
#
_entry.id   90b5d7b447c794cf2d6169fea73e40c2
#
_cell.length_a   1.000
_cell.length_b   1.000
_cell.length_c   1.000
_cell.angle_alpha   90.00
_cell.angle_beta   90.00
_cell.angle_gamma   90.00
#
_symmetry.space_group_name_H-M   'P 1'
#
loop_
_entity.id
_entity.type
_entity.pdbx_description
1 polymer ?
#
loop_
_entity_poly.entity_id
_entity_poly.type
_entity_poly.pdbx_seq_one_letter_code
_entity_poly.pdbx_strand_id
1 'polypeptide(L)'
;MTMKAGQLITDGNAVWIVDDVRDGARVGDIILRPTLRDGFVKANGATVKASEYPRLLAWVQEAGMTVTAEQYAQDCSKYVYDRAADTLTLPNAVGRVLQGGETVKSVEAGLPNITGHFTIRGPSETGLLLADASVDGAIRNTIAQSANKVGSSGGWRAYSSDYSLDASRSNPIYGRSDTVQPPAITMIAQIKY
;
A
#
# COMPACT_ATOMS: atom_id res chain seq x y z
N MET A 1 38.88 20.99 1.70
CA MET A 1 38.36 21.03 0.32
C MET A 1 37.10 20.16 0.30
N THR A 2 35.95 20.74 -0.04
CA THR A 2 34.68 19.98 -0.07
C THR A 2 34.53 19.42 -1.48
N MET A 3 34.61 18.10 -1.63
CA MET A 3 34.37 17.43 -2.91
C MET A 3 32.86 17.52 -3.26
N LYS A 4 32.58 17.82 -4.52
CA LYS A 4 31.22 17.86 -5.06
C LYS A 4 30.98 16.67 -5.98
N ALA A 5 29.77 16.12 -5.98
CA ALA A 5 29.38 15.09 -6.95
C ALA A 5 29.59 15.61 -8.38
N GLY A 6 30.11 14.76 -9.26
CA GLY A 6 30.47 15.12 -10.63
C GLY A 6 31.81 15.82 -10.79
N GLN A 7 32.58 16.09 -9.71
CA GLN A 7 33.90 16.66 -9.79
C GLN A 7 34.89 15.62 -10.36
N LEU A 8 35.66 16.04 -11.35
CA LEU A 8 36.74 15.24 -11.87
C LEU A 8 37.98 15.36 -10.95
N ILE A 9 38.56 14.23 -10.58
CA ILE A 9 39.80 14.13 -9.83
C ILE A 9 40.78 13.34 -10.68
N THR A 10 42.03 13.78 -10.72
CA THR A 10 43.11 13.06 -11.39
C THR A 10 44.34 12.99 -10.50
N ASP A 11 45.06 11.87 -10.56
CA ASP A 11 46.39 11.69 -9.98
C ASP A 11 47.51 11.79 -11.04
N GLY A 12 47.13 12.18 -12.27
CA GLY A 12 48.03 12.26 -13.41
C GLY A 12 48.08 11.00 -14.29
N ASN A 13 47.62 9.86 -13.76
CA ASN A 13 47.58 8.59 -14.50
C ASN A 13 46.14 8.16 -14.86
N ALA A 14 45.17 8.52 -14.04
CA ALA A 14 43.77 8.22 -14.25
C ALA A 14 42.90 9.42 -13.89
N VAL A 15 41.68 9.42 -14.44
CA VAL A 15 40.65 10.42 -14.15
C VAL A 15 39.48 9.71 -13.53
N TRP A 16 39.07 10.17 -12.35
CA TRP A 16 37.88 9.68 -11.66
C TRP A 16 36.79 10.74 -11.59
N ILE A 17 35.57 10.35 -11.75
CA ILE A 17 34.42 11.18 -11.42
C ILE A 17 34.08 10.90 -9.96
N VAL A 18 34.04 11.95 -9.13
CA VAL A 18 33.52 11.80 -7.75
C VAL A 18 32.06 11.47 -7.82
N ASP A 19 31.76 10.20 -7.73
CA ASP A 19 30.42 9.68 -7.58
C ASP A 19 30.15 9.56 -6.09
N ASP A 20 29.59 10.60 -5.52
CA ASP A 20 29.09 10.80 -4.17
C ASP A 20 29.54 9.79 -3.08
N VAL A 21 30.79 9.85 -2.73
CA VAL A 21 31.47 8.89 -1.86
C VAL A 21 31.09 9.02 -0.38
N ARG A 22 30.40 10.11 0.01
CA ARG A 22 30.22 10.42 1.44
C ARG A 22 28.96 9.82 2.06
N ASP A 23 27.96 9.48 1.26
CA ASP A 23 26.67 9.04 1.78
C ASP A 23 26.45 7.52 1.72
N GLY A 24 27.32 6.80 1.03
CA GLY A 24 27.15 5.36 0.77
C GLY A 24 25.96 5.04 -0.15
N ALA A 25 25.26 6.07 -0.65
CA ALA A 25 24.11 5.91 -1.53
C ALA A 25 24.53 5.99 -3.00
N ARG A 26 23.97 5.13 -3.84
CA ARG A 26 24.12 5.15 -5.29
C ARG A 26 22.91 5.82 -5.93
N VAL A 27 23.08 6.27 -7.18
CA VAL A 27 21.95 6.81 -7.95
C VAL A 27 20.82 5.78 -8.00
N GLY A 28 19.61 6.22 -7.68
CA GLY A 28 18.43 5.37 -7.60
C GLY A 28 18.12 4.80 -6.20
N ASP A 29 19.08 4.81 -5.27
CA ASP A 29 18.82 4.36 -3.90
C ASP A 29 17.78 5.25 -3.21
N ILE A 30 16.82 4.63 -2.55
CA ILE A 30 15.82 5.30 -1.72
C ILE A 30 16.22 5.17 -0.26
N ILE A 31 16.40 6.29 0.41
CA ILE A 31 16.74 6.34 1.83
C ILE A 31 15.72 7.17 2.61
N LEU A 32 15.56 6.86 3.90
CA LEU A 32 14.69 7.60 4.81
C LEU A 32 15.55 8.52 5.69
N ARG A 33 15.22 9.82 5.71
CA ARG A 33 15.93 10.82 6.52
C ARG A 33 14.96 11.83 7.11
N PRO A 34 15.30 12.46 8.26
CA PRO A 34 14.48 13.51 8.86
C PRO A 34 14.37 14.76 7.97
N THR A 35 15.42 15.05 7.19
CA THR A 35 15.51 16.23 6.30
C THR A 35 15.95 15.84 4.91
N LEU A 36 15.53 16.61 3.91
CA LEU A 36 16.00 16.45 2.54
C LEU A 36 17.48 16.88 2.46
N ARG A 37 18.29 16.06 1.84
CA ARG A 37 19.71 16.32 1.61
C ARG A 37 19.98 16.83 0.20
N ASP A 38 21.08 17.59 0.05
CA ASP A 38 21.62 17.94 -1.26
C ASP A 38 22.01 16.66 -2.03
N GLY A 39 21.71 16.64 -3.32
CA GLY A 39 21.90 15.45 -4.16
C GLY A 39 20.79 14.41 -4.05
N PHE A 40 19.68 14.75 -3.39
CA PHE A 40 18.49 13.90 -3.29
C PHE A 40 17.22 14.65 -3.67
N VAL A 41 16.24 13.94 -4.20
CA VAL A 41 14.90 14.42 -4.49
C VAL A 41 13.89 13.59 -3.70
N LYS A 42 12.75 14.21 -3.33
CA LYS A 42 11.71 13.51 -2.57
C LYS A 42 11.05 12.41 -3.39
N ALA A 43 10.89 11.23 -2.82
CA ALA A 43 10.08 10.15 -3.39
C ALA A 43 8.60 10.35 -3.04
N ASN A 44 7.97 11.38 -3.59
CA ASN A 44 6.62 11.82 -3.26
C ASN A 44 5.66 11.82 -4.45
N GLY A 45 6.03 11.17 -5.54
CA GLY A 45 5.21 11.14 -6.76
C GLY A 45 5.24 12.43 -7.58
N ALA A 46 6.11 13.37 -7.24
CA ALA A 46 6.23 14.61 -8.01
C ALA A 46 6.76 14.35 -9.43
N THR A 47 6.29 15.15 -10.38
CA THR A 47 6.82 15.19 -11.74
C THR A 47 7.86 16.30 -11.82
N VAL A 48 9.07 15.95 -12.22
CA VAL A 48 10.22 16.85 -12.37
C VAL A 48 10.68 16.88 -13.82
N LYS A 49 11.50 17.87 -14.20
CA LYS A 49 12.14 17.88 -15.52
C LYS A 49 13.20 16.79 -15.58
N ALA A 50 13.11 15.91 -16.56
CA ALA A 50 14.04 14.80 -16.71
C ALA A 50 15.47 15.30 -17.01
N SER A 51 15.60 16.37 -17.77
CA SER A 51 16.88 17.02 -18.10
C SER A 51 17.63 17.59 -16.89
N GLU A 52 16.95 17.88 -15.78
CA GLU A 52 17.58 18.32 -14.53
C GLU A 52 18.21 17.16 -13.74
N TYR A 53 17.83 15.90 -14.06
CA TYR A 53 18.29 14.70 -13.36
C TYR A 53 18.84 13.64 -14.33
N PRO A 54 19.83 13.98 -15.17
CA PRO A 54 20.28 13.10 -16.26
C PRO A 54 20.86 11.77 -15.79
N ARG A 55 21.51 11.75 -14.62
CA ARG A 55 22.07 10.51 -14.04
C ARG A 55 20.97 9.59 -13.53
N LEU A 56 19.97 10.16 -12.85
CA LEU A 56 18.80 9.39 -12.39
C LEU A 56 18.05 8.83 -13.59
N LEU A 57 17.81 9.64 -14.63
CA LEU A 57 17.13 9.18 -15.84
C LEU A 57 17.87 8.02 -16.51
N ALA A 58 19.19 8.12 -16.66
CA ALA A 58 20.00 7.05 -17.24
C ALA A 58 19.86 5.76 -16.43
N TRP A 59 19.99 5.85 -15.11
CA TRP A 59 19.82 4.70 -14.23
C TRP A 59 18.42 4.10 -14.32
N VAL A 60 17.37 4.92 -14.30
CA VAL A 60 15.96 4.45 -14.38
C VAL A 60 15.71 3.66 -15.67
N GLN A 61 16.29 4.10 -16.78
CA GLN A 61 16.18 3.41 -18.07
C GLN A 61 16.99 2.11 -18.09
N GLU A 62 18.23 2.13 -17.60
CA GLU A 62 19.12 0.96 -17.53
C GLU A 62 18.54 -0.13 -16.60
N ALA A 63 18.01 0.27 -15.45
CA ALA A 63 17.41 -0.64 -14.48
C ALA A 63 16.01 -1.13 -14.86
N GLY A 64 15.42 -0.66 -15.96
CA GLY A 64 14.06 -1.05 -16.38
C GLY A 64 12.97 -0.61 -15.41
N MET A 65 13.18 0.53 -14.73
CA MET A 65 12.26 1.04 -13.71
C MET A 65 11.19 1.97 -14.26
N THR A 66 11.04 2.07 -15.58
CA THR A 66 9.99 2.88 -16.21
C THR A 66 8.70 2.10 -16.43
N VAL A 67 7.58 2.76 -16.24
CA VAL A 67 6.23 2.25 -16.50
C VAL A 67 5.38 3.30 -17.22
N THR A 68 4.20 2.89 -17.72
CA THR A 68 3.22 3.85 -18.27
C THR A 68 2.49 4.59 -17.15
N ALA A 69 1.81 5.70 -17.48
CA ALA A 69 1.02 6.45 -16.51
C ALA A 69 -0.12 5.61 -15.90
N GLU A 70 -0.74 4.74 -16.71
CA GLU A 70 -1.80 3.83 -16.27
C GLU A 70 -1.27 2.77 -15.29
N GLN A 71 -0.08 2.23 -15.56
CA GLN A 71 0.58 1.27 -14.66
C GLN A 71 1.01 1.95 -13.36
N TYR A 72 1.51 3.20 -13.45
CA TYR A 72 1.89 3.98 -12.27
C TYR A 72 0.69 4.29 -11.35
N ALA A 73 -0.48 4.51 -11.91
CA ALA A 73 -1.71 4.73 -11.12
C ALA A 73 -2.06 3.52 -10.24
N GLN A 74 -1.66 2.31 -10.66
CA GLN A 74 -1.86 1.07 -9.92
C GLN A 74 -0.66 0.71 -9.03
N ASP A 75 0.54 1.06 -9.46
CA ASP A 75 1.80 0.78 -8.76
C ASP A 75 2.75 1.98 -8.85
N CYS A 76 2.68 2.84 -7.85
CA CYS A 76 3.46 4.07 -7.77
C CYS A 76 4.92 3.87 -7.29
N SER A 77 5.44 2.65 -7.31
CA SER A 77 6.80 2.34 -6.87
C SER A 77 7.88 2.57 -7.92
N LYS A 78 7.49 2.82 -9.17
CA LYS A 78 8.36 3.01 -10.33
C LYS A 78 8.26 4.43 -10.89
N TYR A 79 8.86 4.68 -12.03
CA TYR A 79 8.97 5.99 -12.66
C TYR A 79 8.13 6.05 -13.93
N VAL A 80 7.55 7.22 -14.25
CA VAL A 80 6.99 7.48 -15.58
C VAL A 80 7.90 8.49 -16.28
N TYR A 81 8.43 8.11 -17.43
CA TYR A 81 9.25 9.00 -18.26
C TYR A 81 8.47 9.37 -19.52
N ASP A 82 8.22 10.68 -19.70
CA ASP A 82 7.70 11.24 -20.94
C ASP A 82 8.81 12.03 -21.64
N ARG A 83 9.32 11.45 -22.72
CA ARG A 83 10.39 12.05 -23.52
C ARG A 83 9.92 13.31 -24.25
N ALA A 84 8.65 13.35 -24.67
CA ALA A 84 8.16 14.49 -25.45
C ALA A 84 7.95 15.72 -24.57
N ALA A 85 7.53 15.51 -23.33
CA ALA A 85 7.35 16.57 -22.34
C ALA A 85 8.61 16.87 -21.52
N ASP A 86 9.69 16.11 -21.68
CA ASP A 86 10.89 16.15 -20.82
C ASP A 86 10.57 16.02 -19.33
N THR A 87 9.69 15.07 -18.98
CA THR A 87 9.26 14.89 -17.59
C THR A 87 9.57 13.50 -17.06
N LEU A 88 9.89 13.46 -15.77
CA LEU A 88 10.09 12.24 -15.00
C LEU A 88 9.21 12.30 -13.74
N THR A 89 8.18 11.44 -13.68
CA THR A 89 7.40 11.25 -12.44
C THR A 89 8.12 10.28 -11.53
N LEU A 90 8.34 10.71 -10.31
CA LEU A 90 9.10 9.97 -9.30
C LEU A 90 8.21 8.95 -8.56
N PRO A 91 8.77 7.89 -7.98
CA PRO A 91 8.04 6.99 -7.09
C PRO A 91 7.39 7.74 -5.92
N ASN A 92 6.27 7.21 -5.43
CA ASN A 92 5.57 7.77 -4.28
C ASN A 92 5.67 6.84 -3.07
N ALA A 93 6.57 7.15 -2.16
CA ALA A 93 6.77 6.43 -0.90
C ALA A 93 6.06 7.12 0.30
N VAL A 94 5.34 8.22 0.07
CA VAL A 94 4.63 8.94 1.15
C VAL A 94 3.50 8.08 1.71
N GLY A 95 3.47 7.93 3.04
CA GLY A 95 2.49 7.11 3.73
C GLY A 95 2.69 5.60 3.57
N ARG A 96 3.83 5.17 3.01
CA ARG A 96 4.17 3.76 2.77
C ARG A 96 5.37 3.33 3.61
N VAL A 97 5.35 2.10 4.09
CA VAL A 97 6.50 1.48 4.76
C VAL A 97 7.37 0.83 3.68
N LEU A 98 8.68 1.08 3.73
CA LEU A 98 9.63 0.37 2.88
C LEU A 98 9.90 -1.01 3.50
N GLN A 99 9.58 -2.06 2.78
CA GLN A 99 9.80 -3.44 3.20
C GLN A 99 10.61 -4.22 2.16
N GLY A 100 11.33 -5.25 2.60
CA GLY A 100 12.05 -6.15 1.71
C GLY A 100 11.08 -6.97 0.85
N GLY A 101 11.46 -7.21 -0.40
CA GLY A 101 10.69 -8.01 -1.36
C GLY A 101 11.58 -8.44 -2.51
N GLU A 102 11.13 -9.39 -3.32
CA GLU A 102 11.87 -9.86 -4.49
C GLU A 102 11.80 -8.87 -5.67
N THR A 103 10.75 -8.05 -5.71
CA THR A 103 10.53 -7.08 -6.79
C THR A 103 10.05 -5.75 -6.21
N VAL A 104 10.33 -4.66 -6.93
CA VAL A 104 9.84 -3.32 -6.58
C VAL A 104 8.39 -3.22 -7.02
N LYS A 105 7.49 -3.08 -6.03
CA LYS A 105 6.05 -2.88 -6.24
C LYS A 105 5.43 -2.15 -5.05
N SER A 106 4.36 -1.41 -5.27
CA SER A 106 3.54 -0.90 -4.18
C SER A 106 2.57 -1.98 -3.66
N VAL A 107 2.31 -1.92 -2.36
CA VAL A 107 1.34 -2.79 -1.69
C VAL A 107 0.37 -1.91 -0.93
N GLU A 108 -0.92 -2.14 -1.11
CA GLU A 108 -1.95 -1.40 -0.40
C GLU A 108 -2.05 -1.86 1.05
N ALA A 109 -2.35 -0.89 1.94
CA ALA A 109 -2.63 -1.21 3.33
C ALA A 109 -3.90 -2.06 3.46
N GLY A 110 -3.86 -3.04 4.34
CA GLY A 110 -5.01 -3.89 4.58
C GLY A 110 -4.91 -4.64 5.90
N LEU A 111 -6.05 -5.14 6.34
CA LEU A 111 -6.16 -6.06 7.47
C LEU A 111 -6.87 -7.31 6.99
N PRO A 112 -6.52 -8.48 7.55
CA PRO A 112 -7.28 -9.70 7.31
C PRO A 112 -8.75 -9.46 7.65
N ASN A 113 -9.66 -10.02 6.84
CA ASN A 113 -11.07 -9.93 7.17
C ASN A 113 -11.41 -10.90 8.30
N ILE A 114 -12.23 -10.44 9.23
CA ILE A 114 -12.76 -11.27 10.30
C ILE A 114 -14.19 -11.61 9.92
N THR A 115 -14.46 -12.88 9.64
CA THR A 115 -15.78 -13.38 9.30
C THR A 115 -16.23 -14.40 10.32
N GLY A 116 -17.52 -14.48 10.54
CA GLY A 116 -18.14 -15.47 11.40
C GLY A 116 -19.62 -15.65 11.06
N HIS A 117 -20.16 -16.79 11.44
CA HIS A 117 -21.56 -17.11 11.26
C HIS A 117 -22.10 -17.76 12.54
N PHE A 118 -23.28 -17.39 12.95
CA PHE A 118 -23.99 -18.07 14.03
C PHE A 118 -25.48 -18.12 13.75
N THR A 119 -26.10 -19.16 14.23
CA THR A 119 -27.55 -19.40 14.11
C THR A 119 -28.18 -19.42 15.49
N ILE A 120 -29.23 -18.63 15.67
CA ILE A 120 -30.01 -18.66 16.88
C ILE A 120 -31.31 -19.39 16.59
N ARG A 121 -31.63 -20.37 17.43
CA ARG A 121 -32.91 -21.15 17.38
C ARG A 121 -33.64 -20.91 18.65
N GLY A 122 -34.92 -20.62 18.53
CA GLY A 122 -35.81 -20.43 19.67
C GLY A 122 -37.12 -21.21 19.51
N PRO A 123 -37.80 -21.57 20.62
CA PRO A 123 -39.04 -22.33 20.61
C PRO A 123 -40.29 -21.49 20.28
N SER A 124 -40.17 -20.19 20.10
CA SER A 124 -41.31 -19.31 19.86
C SER A 124 -41.18 -18.51 18.57
N GLU A 125 -42.28 -17.94 18.10
CA GLU A 125 -42.33 -17.04 16.93
C GLU A 125 -41.47 -15.79 17.07
N THR A 126 -41.07 -15.47 18.29
CA THR A 126 -40.09 -14.46 18.63
C THR A 126 -38.76 -15.17 18.93
N GLY A 127 -37.95 -15.41 17.92
CA GLY A 127 -36.58 -15.77 18.16
C GLY A 127 -35.87 -14.72 19.05
N LEU A 128 -34.81 -15.10 19.75
CA LEU A 128 -34.08 -14.23 20.70
C LEU A 128 -33.62 -12.90 20.08
N LEU A 129 -33.54 -12.83 18.77
CA LEU A 129 -33.33 -11.60 18.00
C LEU A 129 -34.34 -11.59 16.84
N LEU A 130 -35.34 -10.72 16.93
CA LEU A 130 -36.33 -10.51 15.88
C LEU A 130 -35.69 -10.12 14.56
N ALA A 131 -36.35 -10.41 13.45
CA ALA A 131 -35.95 -9.96 12.11
C ALA A 131 -35.77 -8.44 12.01
N ASP A 132 -36.44 -7.69 12.91
CA ASP A 132 -36.38 -6.23 13.02
C ASP A 132 -35.35 -5.73 14.08
N ALA A 133 -34.62 -6.63 14.75
CA ALA A 133 -33.52 -6.18 15.56
C ALA A 133 -32.52 -5.43 14.61
N SER A 134 -32.35 -4.15 14.85
CA SER A 134 -31.40 -3.35 14.09
C SER A 134 -29.99 -3.90 14.30
N VAL A 135 -29.53 -4.72 13.38
CA VAL A 135 -28.19 -5.23 13.32
C VAL A 135 -27.43 -4.32 12.35
N ASP A 136 -26.44 -3.59 12.85
CA ASP A 136 -25.60 -2.73 12.06
C ASP A 136 -24.11 -3.10 12.17
N GLY A 137 -23.27 -2.37 11.48
CA GLY A 137 -21.83 -2.59 11.50
C GLY A 137 -21.42 -3.93 10.89
N ALA A 138 -20.55 -4.65 11.59
CA ALA A 138 -19.98 -5.92 11.12
C ALA A 138 -20.98 -7.08 11.12
N ILE A 139 -22.11 -6.97 11.81
CA ILE A 139 -23.10 -8.04 11.93
C ILE A 139 -24.22 -7.80 10.93
N ARG A 140 -24.68 -8.86 10.27
CA ARG A 140 -25.84 -8.87 9.37
C ARG A 140 -26.71 -10.08 9.62
N ASN A 141 -28.04 -9.86 9.61
CA ASN A 141 -28.99 -10.95 9.48
C ASN A 141 -29.03 -11.39 8.01
N THR A 142 -28.76 -12.66 7.73
CA THR A 142 -28.73 -13.21 6.36
C THR A 142 -30.04 -13.94 6.00
N ILE A 143 -30.75 -14.47 7.00
CA ILE A 143 -32.05 -15.11 6.82
C ILE A 143 -32.96 -14.66 7.96
N ALA A 144 -33.97 -13.89 7.62
CA ALA A 144 -34.84 -13.27 8.60
C ALA A 144 -35.65 -14.29 9.41
N GLN A 145 -36.12 -15.38 8.81
CA GLN A 145 -36.82 -16.49 9.50
C GLN A 145 -36.85 -17.74 8.61
N SER A 146 -36.43 -18.87 9.14
CA SER A 146 -36.73 -20.18 8.57
C SER A 146 -37.54 -20.99 9.59
N ALA A 147 -38.77 -21.27 9.25
CA ALA A 147 -39.61 -22.10 10.11
C ALA A 147 -39.32 -23.59 9.84
N ASN A 148 -38.65 -24.25 10.76
CA ASN A 148 -38.55 -25.70 10.75
C ASN A 148 -39.59 -26.30 11.69
N LYS A 149 -40.48 -27.15 11.17
CA LYS A 149 -41.38 -27.94 12.00
C LYS A 149 -40.59 -28.97 12.80
N VAL A 150 -40.55 -28.81 14.10
CA VAL A 150 -39.98 -29.81 15.00
C VAL A 150 -41.16 -30.49 15.73
N GLY A 151 -41.48 -31.73 15.32
CA GLY A 151 -42.46 -32.60 15.99
C GLY A 151 -43.78 -32.78 15.27
N SER A 152 -44.30 -34.00 15.28
CA SER A 152 -45.47 -34.43 14.50
C SER A 152 -46.84 -34.28 15.21
N SER A 153 -46.94 -33.69 16.39
CA SER A 153 -48.21 -33.68 17.10
C SER A 153 -48.52 -32.50 18.04
N GLY A 154 -47.82 -31.39 17.94
CA GLY A 154 -48.10 -30.34 18.93
C GLY A 154 -47.70 -28.93 18.58
N GLY A 155 -47.85 -28.51 17.35
CA GLY A 155 -47.86 -27.06 17.05
C GLY A 155 -46.61 -26.22 17.36
N TRP A 156 -45.54 -26.82 17.81
CA TRP A 156 -44.27 -26.10 18.11
C TRP A 156 -43.52 -25.79 16.83
N ARG A 157 -43.34 -24.53 16.57
CA ARG A 157 -42.48 -24.07 15.47
C ARG A 157 -41.18 -23.58 16.07
N ALA A 158 -40.07 -24.13 15.62
CA ALA A 158 -38.76 -23.56 15.91
C ALA A 158 -38.40 -22.59 14.79
N TYR A 159 -38.06 -21.36 15.15
CA TYR A 159 -37.56 -20.35 14.23
C TYR A 159 -36.05 -20.25 14.36
N SER A 160 -35.37 -20.16 13.25
CA SER A 160 -33.94 -19.90 13.22
C SER A 160 -33.68 -18.56 12.54
N SER A 161 -32.75 -17.81 13.07
CA SER A 161 -32.20 -16.60 12.43
C SER A 161 -30.71 -16.77 12.27
N ASP A 162 -30.23 -16.51 11.06
CA ASP A 162 -28.84 -16.64 10.74
C ASP A 162 -28.19 -15.25 10.70
N TYR A 163 -27.07 -15.14 11.35
CA TYR A 163 -26.28 -13.91 11.43
C TYR A 163 -24.88 -14.15 10.87
N SER A 164 -24.41 -13.22 10.08
CA SER A 164 -23.03 -13.20 9.62
C SER A 164 -22.27 -12.03 10.24
N LEU A 165 -21.03 -12.28 10.62
CA LEU A 165 -20.06 -11.27 11.01
C LEU A 165 -19.11 -11.06 9.84
N ASP A 166 -18.93 -9.82 9.44
CA ASP A 166 -18.01 -9.40 8.40
C ASP A 166 -17.46 -8.01 8.75
N ALA A 167 -16.22 -7.95 9.24
CA ALA A 167 -15.61 -6.74 9.73
C ALA A 167 -15.43 -5.68 8.63
N SER A 168 -15.33 -6.07 7.35
CA SER A 168 -15.19 -5.15 6.22
C SER A 168 -16.40 -4.23 6.05
N ARG A 169 -17.56 -4.59 6.60
CA ARG A 169 -18.77 -3.77 6.59
C ARG A 169 -18.69 -2.59 7.57
N SER A 170 -17.94 -2.74 8.66
CA SER A 170 -17.72 -1.67 9.64
C SER A 170 -16.59 -0.76 9.24
N ASN A 171 -15.52 -1.31 8.65
CA ASN A 171 -14.38 -0.53 8.18
C ASN A 171 -13.74 -1.21 6.97
N PRO A 172 -13.60 -0.51 5.83
CA PRO A 172 -13.08 -1.08 4.60
C PRO A 172 -11.58 -1.45 4.63
N ILE A 173 -10.86 -1.17 5.73
CA ILE A 173 -9.49 -1.63 5.92
C ILE A 173 -9.42 -3.16 6.13
N TYR A 174 -10.49 -3.76 6.69
CA TYR A 174 -10.56 -5.20 6.86
C TYR A 174 -10.81 -5.89 5.52
N GLY A 175 -10.13 -7.00 5.28
CA GLY A 175 -10.23 -7.77 4.04
C GLY A 175 -9.46 -7.19 2.85
N ARG A 176 -8.71 -6.09 3.00
CA ARG A 176 -7.85 -5.53 1.95
C ARG A 176 -6.54 -6.26 1.79
N SER A 177 -6.04 -6.88 2.84
CA SER A 177 -4.73 -7.54 2.85
C SER A 177 -4.75 -8.70 3.83
N ASP A 178 -3.90 -9.69 3.57
CA ASP A 178 -3.65 -10.79 4.50
C ASP A 178 -2.66 -10.40 5.62
N THR A 179 -2.15 -9.17 5.59
CA THR A 179 -1.18 -8.65 6.56
C THR A 179 -1.68 -7.40 7.26
N VAL A 180 -1.23 -7.19 8.50
CA VAL A 180 -1.54 -6.00 9.30
C VAL A 180 -0.46 -4.95 9.07
N GLN A 181 -0.86 -3.69 8.81
CA GLN A 181 0.04 -2.56 8.77
C GLN A 181 0.40 -2.15 10.20
N PRO A 182 1.67 -2.27 10.65
CA PRO A 182 2.07 -1.86 11.99
C PRO A 182 2.09 -0.33 12.12
N PRO A 183 2.01 0.22 13.34
CA PRO A 183 2.32 1.62 13.59
C PRO A 183 3.75 1.92 13.13
N ALA A 184 3.95 3.04 12.43
CA ALA A 184 5.25 3.41 11.88
C ALA A 184 5.57 4.87 12.14
N ILE A 185 6.86 5.18 12.28
CA ILE A 185 7.36 6.55 12.25
C ILE A 185 7.65 6.91 10.80
N THR A 186 7.06 8.00 10.32
CA THR A 186 7.29 8.45 8.95
C THR A 186 8.54 9.31 8.86
N MET A 187 9.33 9.11 7.82
CA MET A 187 10.49 9.94 7.46
C MET A 187 10.41 10.34 6.00
N ILE A 188 11.20 11.33 5.58
CA ILE A 188 11.25 11.73 4.17
C ILE A 188 11.96 10.64 3.38
N ALA A 189 11.23 9.99 2.48
CA ALA A 189 11.82 9.09 1.49
C ALA A 189 12.48 9.93 0.38
N GLN A 190 13.76 9.71 0.16
CA GLN A 190 14.61 10.50 -0.74
C GLN A 190 15.30 9.58 -1.74
N ILE A 191 15.38 10.02 -2.99
CA ILE A 191 16.03 9.31 -4.09
C ILE A 191 17.33 10.03 -4.40
N LYS A 192 18.42 9.30 -4.48
CA LYS A 192 19.69 9.81 -4.97
C LYS A 192 19.64 10.02 -6.49
N TYR A 193 20.06 11.19 -6.96
CA TYR A 193 20.11 11.54 -8.39
C TYR A 193 21.50 11.90 -8.89
#